data_72fb65a47843eed8b8d84368ba31b855
#
_entry.id   72fb65a47843eed8b8d84368ba31b855
#
_cell.length_a   1.000
_cell.length_b   1.000
_cell.length_c   1.000
_cell.angle_alpha   90.00
_cell.angle_beta   90.00
_cell.angle_gamma   90.00
#
_symmetry.space_group_name_H-M   'P 1'
#
loop_
_entity.id
_entity.type
_entity.pdbx_description
1 polymer ?
#
loop_
_entity_poly.entity_id
_entity_poly.type
_entity_poly.pdbx_seq_one_letter_code
_entity_poly.pdbx_strand_id
1 'polypeptide(L)'
;MLCRALVWGCGLMIVAVTCVTAQQPLTHTQEPLEKVKENIQSGKAILVDVRELNEWQAGHLKAARLIPQSKLRDESQRAELLKDLPKDKIIYTHCRAGGRALACGEILRQLGYDVRPLKAGFEALVQAGFEKDEAKKP
;
A
#
# COMPACT_ATOMS: atom_id res chain seq x y z
N MET A 1 72.83 -22.75 5.49
CA MET A 1 72.38 -21.36 5.70
C MET A 1 70.94 -21.26 5.26
N LEU A 2 70.05 -21.15 6.23
CA LEU A 2 68.60 -21.10 5.97
C LEU A 2 68.16 -19.68 5.61
N CYS A 3 67.54 -19.49 4.44
CA CYS A 3 66.78 -18.30 4.11
C CYS A 3 65.32 -18.53 4.39
N ARG A 4 64.81 -17.87 5.46
CA ARG A 4 63.36 -17.84 5.77
C ARG A 4 62.69 -16.76 4.92
N ALA A 5 61.85 -17.16 3.96
CA ALA A 5 60.98 -16.27 3.24
C ALA A 5 59.77 -15.94 4.11
N LEU A 6 59.59 -14.65 4.46
CA LEU A 6 58.37 -14.10 5.08
C LEU A 6 57.33 -13.94 3.97
N VAL A 7 56.24 -14.73 4.09
CA VAL A 7 55.06 -14.53 3.27
C VAL A 7 54.18 -13.46 3.96
N TRP A 8 54.12 -12.29 3.33
CA TRP A 8 53.20 -11.23 3.71
C TRP A 8 51.82 -11.57 3.15
N GLY A 9 50.92 -11.96 4.04
CA GLY A 9 49.51 -12.14 3.71
C GLY A 9 48.81 -10.80 3.46
N CYS A 10 48.54 -10.52 2.20
CA CYS A 10 47.70 -9.36 1.81
C CYS A 10 46.23 -9.71 2.09
N GLY A 11 45.74 -9.28 3.26
CA GLY A 11 44.34 -9.40 3.60
C GLY A 11 43.49 -8.48 2.72
N LEU A 12 42.77 -9.05 1.77
CA LEU A 12 41.79 -8.34 0.96
C LEU A 12 40.59 -7.96 1.86
N MET A 13 40.54 -6.73 2.36
CA MET A 13 39.33 -6.21 3.01
C MET A 13 38.27 -5.99 1.93
N ILE A 14 37.31 -6.91 1.86
CA ILE A 14 36.09 -6.71 1.06
C ILE A 14 35.21 -5.70 1.81
N VAL A 15 35.27 -4.44 1.41
CA VAL A 15 34.31 -3.44 1.85
C VAL A 15 32.99 -3.74 1.14
N ALA A 16 32.06 -4.35 1.87
CA ALA A 16 30.69 -4.51 1.39
C ALA A 16 30.05 -3.14 1.29
N VAL A 17 29.99 -2.57 0.09
CA VAL A 17 29.21 -1.37 -0.19
C VAL A 17 27.75 -1.77 -0.12
N THR A 18 27.13 -1.52 1.03
CA THR A 18 25.67 -1.60 1.15
C THR A 18 25.05 -0.49 0.34
N CYS A 19 24.57 -0.83 -0.85
CA CYS A 19 23.81 0.10 -1.69
C CYS A 19 22.49 0.38 -0.98
N VAL A 20 22.40 1.48 -0.25
CA VAL A 20 21.13 2.00 0.28
C VAL A 20 20.39 2.57 -0.92
N THR A 21 19.52 1.77 -1.51
CA THR A 21 18.58 2.24 -2.53
C THR A 21 17.58 3.16 -1.84
N ALA A 22 17.73 4.47 -2.02
CA ALA A 22 16.72 5.44 -1.61
C ALA A 22 15.40 5.09 -2.31
N GLN A 23 14.40 4.65 -1.54
CA GLN A 23 13.07 4.36 -2.08
C GLN A 23 12.46 5.66 -2.61
N GLN A 24 12.04 5.61 -3.87
CA GLN A 24 11.34 6.74 -4.50
C GLN A 24 10.03 7.02 -3.73
N PRO A 25 9.64 8.30 -3.59
CA PRO A 25 8.37 8.63 -2.94
C PRO A 25 7.20 7.97 -3.67
N LEU A 26 6.23 7.48 -2.91
CA LEU A 26 5.03 6.87 -3.48
C LEU A 26 4.20 7.95 -4.18
N THR A 27 3.73 7.63 -5.38
CA THR A 27 2.87 8.50 -6.17
C THR A 27 1.53 7.82 -6.45
N HIS A 28 0.53 8.59 -6.88
CA HIS A 28 -0.72 8.00 -7.34
C HIS A 28 -0.48 7.15 -8.60
N THR A 29 -1.14 6.00 -8.66
CA THR A 29 -1.08 5.16 -9.87
C THR A 29 -1.66 5.89 -11.08
N GLN A 30 -1.08 5.62 -12.24
CA GLN A 30 -1.55 6.12 -13.53
C GLN A 30 -2.40 5.07 -14.27
N GLU A 31 -2.73 3.95 -13.61
CA GLU A 31 -3.56 2.92 -14.21
C GLU A 31 -4.96 3.46 -14.51
N PRO A 32 -5.53 3.18 -15.69
CA PRO A 32 -6.92 3.51 -16.00
C PRO A 32 -7.88 2.85 -15.01
N LEU A 33 -8.97 3.54 -14.64
CA LEU A 33 -9.95 3.02 -13.68
C LEU A 33 -10.61 1.72 -14.14
N GLU A 34 -10.73 1.50 -15.44
CA GLU A 34 -11.20 0.25 -16.04
C GLU A 34 -10.26 -0.91 -15.67
N LYS A 35 -8.95 -0.68 -15.73
CA LYS A 35 -7.95 -1.68 -15.35
C LYS A 35 -7.97 -1.96 -13.84
N VAL A 36 -8.14 -0.93 -13.05
CA VAL A 36 -8.32 -1.07 -11.58
C VAL A 36 -9.54 -1.95 -11.28
N LYS A 37 -10.67 -1.67 -11.93
CA LYS A 37 -11.91 -2.45 -11.80
C LYS A 37 -11.73 -3.91 -12.21
N GLU A 38 -11.10 -4.16 -13.36
CA GLU A 38 -10.78 -5.50 -13.84
C GLU A 38 -9.93 -6.29 -12.83
N ASN A 39 -8.88 -5.68 -12.29
CA ASN A 39 -8.01 -6.31 -11.31
C ASN A 39 -8.76 -6.67 -10.01
N ILE A 40 -9.69 -5.82 -9.57
CA ILE A 40 -10.53 -6.09 -8.40
C ILE A 40 -11.51 -7.23 -8.69
N GLN A 41 -12.21 -7.18 -9.82
CA GLN A 41 -13.20 -8.19 -10.21
C GLN A 41 -12.57 -9.58 -10.44
N SER A 42 -11.35 -9.62 -10.97
CA SER A 42 -10.61 -10.87 -11.18
C SER A 42 -9.91 -11.40 -9.91
N GLY A 43 -10.04 -10.71 -8.77
CA GLY A 43 -9.41 -11.09 -7.52
C GLY A 43 -7.89 -10.88 -7.46
N LYS A 44 -7.30 -10.18 -8.43
CA LYS A 44 -5.87 -9.80 -8.44
C LYS A 44 -5.56 -8.66 -7.50
N ALA A 45 -6.56 -7.85 -7.18
CA ALA A 45 -6.41 -6.67 -6.33
C ALA A 45 -7.51 -6.57 -5.28
N ILE A 46 -7.22 -5.82 -4.23
CA ILE A 46 -8.17 -5.41 -3.19
C ILE A 46 -8.27 -3.90 -3.20
N LEU A 47 -9.50 -3.39 -3.14
CA LEU A 47 -9.78 -1.98 -2.95
C LEU A 47 -9.90 -1.68 -1.45
N VAL A 48 -9.13 -0.71 -0.98
CA VAL A 48 -9.11 -0.28 0.42
C VAL A 48 -9.60 1.15 0.54
N ASP A 49 -10.65 1.35 1.31
CA ASP A 49 -11.14 2.66 1.71
C ASP A 49 -10.45 3.11 3.00
N VAL A 50 -9.65 4.17 2.93
CA VAL A 50 -8.91 4.71 4.08
C VAL A 50 -9.61 5.90 4.73
N ARG A 51 -10.89 6.15 4.37
CA ARG A 51 -11.73 7.13 5.05
C ARG A 51 -12.07 6.66 6.46
N GLU A 52 -12.66 7.54 7.25
CA GLU A 52 -13.07 7.19 8.59
C GLU A 52 -14.43 6.45 8.61
N LEU A 53 -14.74 5.80 9.73
CA LEU A 53 -15.94 4.97 9.87
C LEU A 53 -17.25 5.73 9.58
N ASN A 54 -17.35 6.99 10.01
CA ASN A 54 -18.52 7.83 9.75
C ASN A 54 -18.74 8.11 8.24
N GLU A 55 -17.66 8.32 7.49
CA GLU A 55 -17.72 8.49 6.03
C GLU A 55 -18.12 7.18 5.34
N TRP A 56 -17.58 6.06 5.81
CA TRP A 56 -17.93 4.73 5.33
C TRP A 56 -19.42 4.40 5.56
N GLN A 57 -19.93 4.69 6.76
CA GLN A 57 -21.32 4.46 7.11
C GLN A 57 -22.31 5.31 6.32
N ALA A 58 -21.89 6.51 5.90
CA ALA A 58 -22.68 7.37 5.03
C ALA A 58 -22.79 6.86 3.58
N GLY A 59 -21.94 5.92 3.20
CA GLY A 59 -21.90 5.28 1.90
C GLY A 59 -20.47 4.88 1.53
N HIS A 60 -20.31 3.71 0.92
CA HIS A 60 -19.00 3.17 0.54
C HIS A 60 -19.10 2.37 -0.75
N LEU A 61 -17.96 2.03 -1.33
CA LEU A 61 -17.92 1.15 -2.50
C LEU A 61 -18.09 -0.30 -2.05
N LYS A 62 -19.00 -1.03 -2.70
CA LYS A 62 -19.34 -2.41 -2.37
C LYS A 62 -18.13 -3.35 -2.34
N ALA A 63 -17.18 -3.16 -3.26
CA ALA A 63 -15.97 -3.96 -3.35
C ALA A 63 -14.86 -3.51 -2.40
N ALA A 64 -15.04 -2.41 -1.66
CA ALA A 64 -14.00 -1.86 -0.80
C ALA A 64 -13.96 -2.51 0.57
N ARG A 65 -12.78 -2.55 1.15
CA ARG A 65 -12.53 -2.92 2.54
C ARG A 65 -12.15 -1.68 3.33
N LEU A 66 -12.77 -1.45 4.47
CA LEU A 66 -12.48 -0.31 5.32
C LEU A 66 -11.19 -0.55 6.13
N ILE A 67 -10.22 0.34 5.96
CA ILE A 67 -9.00 0.43 6.79
C ILE A 67 -8.83 1.90 7.17
N PRO A 68 -9.47 2.37 8.25
CA PRO A 68 -9.47 3.79 8.60
C PRO A 68 -8.07 4.33 8.84
N GLN A 69 -7.77 5.52 8.31
CA GLN A 69 -6.47 6.16 8.46
C GLN A 69 -6.06 6.31 9.94
N SER A 70 -7.00 6.70 10.81
CA SER A 70 -6.73 6.87 12.24
C SER A 70 -6.21 5.58 12.88
N LYS A 71 -6.84 4.44 12.57
CA LYS A 71 -6.42 3.12 13.07
C LYS A 71 -5.13 2.63 12.41
N LEU A 72 -4.95 2.89 11.12
CA LEU A 72 -3.73 2.47 10.42
C LEU A 72 -2.48 3.22 10.93
N ARG A 73 -2.63 4.47 11.36
CA ARG A 73 -1.55 5.25 11.97
C ARG A 73 -1.21 4.80 13.39
N ASP A 74 -2.16 4.24 14.10
CA ASP A 74 -1.95 3.70 15.44
C ASP A 74 -1.25 2.33 15.36
N GLU A 75 0.01 2.28 15.74
CA GLU A 75 0.83 1.05 15.68
C GLU A 75 0.26 -0.07 16.53
N SER A 76 -0.39 0.25 17.64
CA SER A 76 -0.99 -0.73 18.54
C SER A 76 -2.18 -1.47 17.92
N GLN A 77 -2.92 -0.83 17.01
CA GLN A 77 -4.09 -1.39 16.33
C GLN A 77 -3.76 -2.00 14.97
N ARG A 78 -2.62 -1.64 14.39
CA ARG A 78 -2.25 -1.96 13.00
C ARG A 78 -2.18 -3.45 12.71
N ALA A 79 -1.59 -4.23 13.62
CA ALA A 79 -1.42 -5.68 13.42
C ALA A 79 -2.77 -6.39 13.30
N GLU A 80 -3.72 -6.09 14.17
CA GLU A 80 -5.07 -6.66 14.14
C GLU A 80 -5.87 -6.15 12.93
N LEU A 81 -5.72 -4.86 12.60
CA LEU A 81 -6.39 -4.24 11.46
C LEU A 81 -6.00 -4.88 10.12
N LEU A 82 -4.75 -5.29 9.98
CA LEU A 82 -4.17 -5.80 8.74
C LEU A 82 -4.04 -7.34 8.68
N LYS A 83 -4.43 -8.06 9.73
CA LYS A 83 -4.21 -9.51 9.84
C LYS A 83 -4.73 -10.32 8.64
N ASP A 84 -5.86 -9.90 8.05
CA ASP A 84 -6.49 -10.57 6.91
C ASP A 84 -6.23 -9.87 5.58
N LEU A 85 -5.34 -8.88 5.53
CA LEU A 85 -4.98 -8.20 4.28
C LEU A 85 -3.87 -8.99 3.59
N PRO A 86 -4.12 -9.60 2.42
CA PRO A 86 -3.14 -10.44 1.75
C PRO A 86 -2.00 -9.61 1.16
N LYS A 87 -0.76 -10.13 1.25
CA LYS A 87 0.44 -9.47 0.72
C LYS A 87 0.77 -9.87 -0.73
N ASP A 88 0.09 -10.86 -1.25
CA ASP A 88 0.26 -11.38 -2.62
C ASP A 88 -0.68 -10.73 -3.64
N LYS A 89 -1.42 -9.71 -3.23
CA LYS A 89 -2.34 -8.96 -4.08
C LYS A 89 -1.98 -7.48 -4.16
N ILE A 90 -2.38 -6.86 -5.27
CA ILE A 90 -2.32 -5.40 -5.41
C ILE A 90 -3.32 -4.77 -4.43
N ILE A 91 -2.89 -3.73 -3.72
CA ILE A 91 -3.74 -2.95 -2.83
C ILE A 91 -3.97 -1.57 -3.45
N TYR A 92 -5.18 -1.33 -3.94
CA TYR A 92 -5.59 0.01 -4.35
C TYR A 92 -6.16 0.74 -3.15
N THR A 93 -5.57 1.86 -2.76
CA THR A 93 -6.10 2.72 -1.70
C THR A 93 -6.87 3.89 -2.29
N HIS A 94 -8.02 4.22 -1.72
CA HIS A 94 -8.78 5.42 -2.05
C HIS A 94 -9.29 6.13 -0.81
N CYS A 95 -9.62 7.41 -0.98
CA CYS A 95 -10.26 8.22 0.04
C CYS A 95 -11.26 9.18 -0.61
N ARG A 96 -11.40 10.40 -0.07
CA ARG A 96 -12.28 11.43 -0.66
C ARG A 96 -11.64 12.15 -1.85
N ALA A 97 -10.34 12.47 -1.78
CA ALA A 97 -9.64 13.31 -2.76
C ALA A 97 -8.20 12.86 -3.07
N GLY A 98 -7.79 11.65 -2.66
CA GLY A 98 -6.50 11.04 -2.98
C GLY A 98 -5.38 11.28 -1.96
N GLY A 99 -5.42 12.32 -1.14
CA GLY A 99 -4.34 12.64 -0.19
C GLY A 99 -4.14 11.60 0.92
N ARG A 100 -5.23 11.18 1.57
CA ARG A 100 -5.19 10.12 2.58
C ARG A 100 -4.80 8.76 1.96
N ALA A 101 -5.26 8.51 0.74
CA ALA A 101 -4.90 7.29 0.00
C ALA A 101 -3.39 7.18 -0.20
N LEU A 102 -2.73 8.29 -0.54
CA LEU A 102 -1.28 8.34 -0.70
C LEU A 102 -0.55 8.13 0.64
N ALA A 103 -0.98 8.86 1.70
CA ALA A 103 -0.36 8.77 3.01
C ALA A 103 -0.50 7.37 3.63
N CYS A 104 -1.68 6.76 3.55
CA CYS A 104 -1.92 5.39 4.01
C CYS A 104 -1.21 4.36 3.14
N GLY A 105 -1.14 4.62 1.83
CA GLY A 105 -0.38 3.81 0.88
C GLY A 105 1.09 3.71 1.26
N GLU A 106 1.71 4.81 1.68
CA GLU A 106 3.10 4.81 2.14
C GLU A 106 3.31 3.91 3.37
N ILE A 107 2.40 3.96 4.34
CA ILE A 107 2.47 3.08 5.52
C ILE A 107 2.38 1.61 5.09
N LEU A 108 1.41 1.26 4.24
CA LEU A 108 1.24 -0.11 3.76
C LEU A 108 2.42 -0.59 2.93
N ARG A 109 3.01 0.27 2.08
CA ARG A 109 4.20 -0.04 1.30
C ARG A 109 5.40 -0.38 2.20
N GLN A 110 5.61 0.39 3.26
CA GLN A 110 6.67 0.11 4.25
C GLN A 110 6.47 -1.22 4.98
N LEU A 111 5.23 -1.68 5.07
CA LEU A 111 4.88 -2.99 5.62
C LEU A 111 4.95 -4.13 4.60
N GLY A 112 5.40 -3.87 3.37
CA GLY A 112 5.66 -4.88 2.33
C GLY A 112 4.47 -5.21 1.43
N TYR A 113 3.44 -4.35 1.35
CA TYR A 113 2.33 -4.50 0.40
C TYR A 113 2.65 -3.86 -0.96
N ASP A 114 2.15 -4.44 -2.06
CA ASP A 114 2.11 -3.79 -3.40
C ASP A 114 0.95 -2.79 -3.42
N VAL A 115 1.25 -1.53 -3.11
CA VAL A 115 0.22 -0.48 -2.96
C VAL A 115 0.25 0.47 -4.14
N ARG A 116 -0.94 0.73 -4.68
CA ARG A 116 -1.16 1.65 -5.80
C ARG A 116 -2.26 2.65 -5.42
N PRO A 117 -1.89 3.80 -4.83
CA PRO A 117 -2.86 4.80 -4.39
C PRO A 117 -3.61 5.41 -5.57
N LEU A 118 -4.94 5.52 -5.45
CA LEU A 118 -5.78 6.17 -6.45
C LEU A 118 -5.87 7.68 -6.18
N LYS A 119 -5.73 8.47 -7.24
CA LYS A 119 -6.03 9.90 -7.18
C LYS A 119 -7.53 10.15 -7.14
N ALA A 120 -8.30 9.30 -7.85
CA ALA A 120 -9.76 9.35 -7.86
C ALA A 120 -10.32 9.07 -6.46
N GLY A 121 -11.13 9.98 -5.95
CA GLY A 121 -11.83 9.81 -4.69
C GLY A 121 -13.15 9.06 -4.81
N PHE A 122 -13.83 8.85 -3.69
CA PHE A 122 -15.06 8.06 -3.61
C PHE A 122 -16.10 8.45 -4.67
N GLU A 123 -16.45 9.73 -4.78
CA GLU A 123 -17.46 10.18 -5.74
C GLU A 123 -17.03 9.97 -7.21
N ALA A 124 -15.75 10.21 -7.51
CA ALA A 124 -15.21 9.98 -8.85
C ALA A 124 -15.22 8.49 -9.22
N LEU A 125 -14.97 7.59 -8.27
CA LEU A 125 -15.05 6.15 -8.47
C LEU A 125 -16.49 5.70 -8.71
N VAL A 126 -17.47 6.26 -7.97
CA VAL A 126 -18.89 6.01 -8.22
C VAL A 126 -19.28 6.46 -9.64
N GLN A 127 -18.86 7.66 -10.06
CA GLN A 127 -19.11 8.17 -11.41
C GLN A 127 -18.45 7.30 -12.50
N ALA A 128 -17.30 6.68 -12.19
CA ALA A 128 -16.62 5.73 -13.07
C ALA A 128 -17.27 4.33 -13.07
N GLY A 129 -18.42 4.16 -12.40
CA GLY A 129 -19.20 2.93 -12.40
C GLY A 129 -18.72 1.86 -11.41
N PHE A 130 -18.02 2.25 -10.34
CA PHE A 130 -17.84 1.38 -9.20
C PHE A 130 -19.15 1.30 -8.39
N GLU A 131 -19.59 0.10 -8.08
CA GLU A 131 -20.83 -0.09 -7.34
C GLU A 131 -20.73 0.50 -5.93
N LYS A 132 -21.72 1.32 -5.58
CA LYS A 132 -21.89 1.87 -4.25
C LYS A 132 -22.78 0.95 -3.42
N ASP A 133 -22.37 0.68 -2.19
CA ASP A 133 -23.24 0.11 -1.17
C ASP A 133 -23.87 1.26 -0.39
N GLU A 134 -25.18 1.33 -0.40
CA GLU A 134 -25.89 2.38 0.33
C GLU A 134 -25.94 2.03 1.81
N ALA A 135 -25.71 3.04 2.65
CA ALA A 135 -25.88 2.88 4.08
C ALA A 135 -27.27 2.30 4.36
N LYS A 136 -27.35 1.22 5.12
CA LYS A 136 -28.62 0.76 5.66
C LYS A 136 -29.24 1.94 6.41
N LYS A 137 -30.32 2.50 5.88
CA LYS A 137 -31.14 3.42 6.66
C LYS A 137 -31.53 2.73 7.97
N PRO A 138 -31.36 3.42 9.12
CA PRO A 138 -31.76 2.88 10.41
C PRO A 138 -33.25 2.58 10.43
#